data_4db1d221b2d264501576900348dd061b
#
_entry.id   4db1d221b2d264501576900348dd061b
#
_cell.length_a   1.000
_cell.length_b   1.000
_cell.length_c   1.000
_cell.angle_alpha   90.00
_cell.angle_beta   90.00
_cell.angle_gamma   90.00
#
_symmetry.space_group_name_H-M   'P 1'
#
loop_
_entity.id
_entity.type
_entity.pdbx_description
1 polymer ?
#
loop_
_entity_poly.entity_id
_entity_poly.type
_entity_poly.pdbx_seq_one_letter_code
_entity_poly.pdbx_strand_id
1 'polypeptide(L)'
;MAVDQDNGQVDPSIPENYEHLLEDYSHFAPPSADEVVQGTVLGITAKDVIIDFGYKSEGIVPLEQFLSPSGEVTVKRGDVVDVMIDRSEQVEGYVLLSHTKAARLRIWDDLEKASNEQLVLSGRVLGRVKGGLAVDVGVKAFMPGSQADPRPVHNLDSLIGQDIPVKVIKLNRRRGNVVVSRKLAVEDEVNSRKSVTLEQLAEGATVVGTVKNLTEYGAFIDLGGIDGLLHVTDMSYGRITHPSEMLQVGQEVTVKILKFDRAK
;
A
#
# COMPACT_ATOMS: atom_id res chain seq x y z
N MET A 1 -2.68 4.11 80.84
CA MET A 1 -2.27 4.39 79.47
C MET A 1 -3.03 3.43 78.59
N ALA A 2 -4.11 3.90 78.02
CA ALA A 2 -4.96 3.17 77.09
C ALA A 2 -4.51 3.53 75.68
N VAL A 3 -4.21 2.52 74.90
CA VAL A 3 -3.95 2.65 73.46
C VAL A 3 -5.24 2.28 72.75
N ASP A 4 -5.93 3.31 72.19
CA ASP A 4 -7.10 3.11 71.33
C ASP A 4 -6.70 2.40 70.06
N GLN A 5 -7.26 1.23 69.82
CA GLN A 5 -7.29 0.54 68.52
C GLN A 5 -8.45 1.11 67.74
N ASP A 6 -8.12 1.95 66.73
CA ASP A 6 -9.06 2.38 65.73
C ASP A 6 -9.43 1.21 64.81
N ASN A 7 -10.63 0.73 64.98
CA ASN A 7 -11.19 -0.38 64.24
C ASN A 7 -11.84 0.23 62.97
N GLY A 8 -11.10 0.26 61.86
CA GLY A 8 -11.59 0.73 60.59
C GLY A 8 -12.79 -0.04 60.11
N GLN A 9 -13.98 0.43 60.48
CA GLN A 9 -15.26 -0.04 59.96
C GLN A 9 -15.40 0.45 58.52
N VAL A 10 -15.27 -0.43 57.55
CA VAL A 10 -15.60 -0.20 56.14
C VAL A 10 -17.12 0.00 56.05
N ASP A 11 -17.57 1.16 55.60
CA ASP A 11 -18.97 1.51 55.37
C ASP A 11 -19.56 0.61 54.27
N PRO A 12 -20.59 -0.21 54.57
CA PRO A 12 -21.14 -1.17 53.59
C PRO A 12 -22.05 -0.52 52.52
N SER A 13 -22.08 0.78 52.43
CA SER A 13 -22.88 1.52 51.44
C SER A 13 -22.13 1.95 50.17
N ILE A 14 -20.87 1.56 50.02
CA ILE A 14 -20.17 1.78 48.75
C ILE A 14 -20.60 0.69 47.75
N PRO A 15 -21.31 1.03 46.69
CA PRO A 15 -21.76 0.02 45.73
C PRO A 15 -20.55 -0.64 45.06
N GLU A 16 -20.59 -1.97 44.92
CA GLU A 16 -19.58 -2.82 44.25
C GLU A 16 -19.22 -2.36 42.83
N ASN A 17 -19.88 -1.33 42.31
CA ASN A 17 -19.62 -0.73 41.03
C ASN A 17 -18.46 0.28 41.01
N TYR A 18 -17.85 0.58 42.17
CA TYR A 18 -16.78 1.59 42.23
C TYR A 18 -15.47 1.09 41.62
N GLU A 19 -15.18 -0.19 41.74
CA GLU A 19 -14.02 -0.83 41.09
C GLU A 19 -14.16 -0.84 39.56
N HIS A 20 -15.36 -1.12 39.05
CA HIS A 20 -15.66 -1.03 37.62
C HIS A 20 -15.58 0.42 37.08
N LEU A 21 -16.00 1.39 37.89
CA LEU A 21 -15.87 2.79 37.53
C LEU A 21 -14.40 3.24 37.57
N LEU A 22 -13.58 2.73 38.48
CA LEU A 22 -12.14 3.02 38.50
C LEU A 22 -11.38 2.34 37.37
N GLU A 23 -11.79 1.15 36.93
CA GLU A 23 -11.24 0.48 35.73
C GLU A 23 -11.59 1.28 34.47
N ASP A 24 -12.80 1.80 34.34
CA ASP A 24 -13.22 2.67 33.24
C ASP A 24 -12.43 4.01 33.23
N TYR A 25 -12.09 4.55 34.40
CA TYR A 25 -11.25 5.75 34.50
C TYR A 25 -9.74 5.48 34.27
N SER A 26 -9.27 4.24 34.40
CA SER A 26 -7.87 3.91 34.13
C SER A 26 -7.53 3.93 32.64
N HIS A 27 -8.53 3.87 31.75
CA HIS A 27 -8.38 4.04 30.31
C HIS A 27 -8.17 5.50 29.86
N PHE A 28 -8.31 6.48 30.77
CA PHE A 28 -7.97 7.88 30.53
C PHE A 28 -6.50 8.22 30.86
N ALA A 29 -5.58 7.29 30.57
CA ALA A 29 -4.18 7.70 30.50
C ALA A 29 -4.06 8.80 29.42
N PRO A 30 -3.43 9.95 29.73
CA PRO A 30 -3.24 10.98 28.72
C PRO A 30 -2.52 10.35 27.52
N PRO A 31 -3.07 10.51 26.30
CA PRO A 31 -2.41 9.96 25.13
C PRO A 31 -0.97 10.47 25.12
N SER A 32 -0.04 9.56 24.88
CA SER A 32 1.38 9.89 24.84
C SER A 32 1.58 10.89 23.70
N ALA A 33 2.39 11.91 23.94
CA ALA A 33 2.77 12.81 22.87
C ALA A 33 3.43 11.97 21.76
N ASP A 34 3.17 12.33 20.49
CA ASP A 34 3.50 11.59 19.28
C ASP A 34 2.56 10.40 18.97
N GLU A 35 1.46 10.23 19.69
CA GLU A 35 0.42 9.26 19.37
C GLU A 35 -0.61 9.88 18.41
N VAL A 36 -1.00 9.10 17.39
CA VAL A 36 -2.08 9.49 16.47
C VAL A 36 -3.40 9.06 17.08
N VAL A 37 -4.26 10.04 17.33
CA VAL A 37 -5.61 9.83 17.86
C VAL A 37 -6.65 10.27 16.84
N GLN A 38 -7.80 9.64 16.86
CA GLN A 38 -8.95 10.07 16.06
C GLN A 38 -9.73 11.12 16.84
N GLY A 39 -10.05 12.22 16.19
CA GLY A 39 -10.87 13.29 16.77
C GLY A 39 -12.01 13.69 15.84
N THR A 40 -13.09 14.15 16.44
CA THR A 40 -14.28 14.64 15.71
C THR A 40 -14.24 16.17 15.64
N VAL A 41 -14.46 16.73 14.47
CA VAL A 41 -14.53 18.18 14.26
C VAL A 41 -15.80 18.75 14.91
N LEU A 42 -15.65 19.54 15.97
CA LEU A 42 -16.75 20.22 16.65
C LEU A 42 -17.13 21.52 15.96
N GLY A 43 -16.15 22.26 15.48
CA GLY A 43 -16.37 23.55 14.84
C GLY A 43 -15.17 24.05 14.06
N ILE A 44 -15.43 24.96 13.14
CA ILE A 44 -14.42 25.60 12.33
C ILE A 44 -14.51 27.09 12.60
N THR A 45 -13.42 27.68 13.06
CA THR A 45 -13.27 29.12 13.28
C THR A 45 -12.53 29.75 12.10
N ALA A 46 -12.35 31.06 12.12
CA ALA A 46 -11.63 31.76 11.05
C ALA A 46 -10.15 31.40 10.95
N LYS A 47 -9.54 30.85 12.01
CA LYS A 47 -8.11 30.50 12.04
C LYS A 47 -7.84 29.05 12.38
N ASP A 48 -8.75 28.41 13.16
CA ASP A 48 -8.51 27.09 13.73
C ASP A 48 -9.72 26.19 13.60
N VAL A 49 -9.49 24.90 13.61
CA VAL A 49 -10.49 23.84 13.68
C VAL A 49 -10.48 23.25 15.07
N ILE A 50 -11.64 23.23 15.75
CA ILE A 50 -11.81 22.68 17.09
C ILE A 50 -12.16 21.21 16.95
N ILE A 51 -11.42 20.35 17.64
CA ILE A 51 -11.52 18.89 17.53
C ILE A 51 -11.67 18.29 18.93
N ASP A 52 -12.68 17.44 19.09
CA ASP A 52 -12.84 16.56 20.25
C ASP A 52 -12.13 15.25 19.97
N PHE A 53 -11.12 14.92 20.75
CA PHE A 53 -10.35 13.69 20.66
C PHE A 53 -10.54 12.78 21.89
N GLY A 54 -11.66 12.97 22.63
CA GLY A 54 -12.03 12.13 23.77
C GLY A 54 -11.26 12.44 25.05
N TYR A 55 -10.64 13.62 25.15
CA TYR A 55 -9.93 14.05 26.34
C TYR A 55 -10.68 15.16 27.09
N LYS A 56 -10.23 15.52 28.29
CA LYS A 56 -10.88 16.57 29.13
C LYS A 56 -10.86 17.95 28.50
N SER A 57 -9.96 18.19 27.58
CA SER A 57 -9.80 19.46 26.88
C SER A 57 -10.00 19.28 25.40
N GLU A 58 -10.60 20.24 24.74
CA GLU A 58 -10.70 20.28 23.29
C GLU A 58 -9.33 20.58 22.67
N GLY A 59 -9.09 20.05 21.48
CA GLY A 59 -7.89 20.31 20.71
C GLY A 59 -8.13 21.31 19.60
N ILE A 60 -7.11 22.07 19.24
CA ILE A 60 -7.13 22.98 18.10
C ILE A 60 -6.09 22.60 17.08
N VAL A 61 -6.49 22.66 15.79
CA VAL A 61 -5.60 22.49 14.64
C VAL A 61 -5.68 23.75 13.79
N PRO A 62 -4.56 24.36 13.38
CA PRO A 62 -4.59 25.51 12.47
C PRO A 62 -5.32 25.16 11.17
N LEU A 63 -6.24 26.04 10.74
CA LEU A 63 -7.08 25.86 9.54
C LEU A 63 -6.23 25.63 8.27
N GLU A 64 -5.02 26.18 8.24
CA GLU A 64 -4.06 26.03 7.14
C GLU A 64 -3.76 24.56 6.79
N GLN A 65 -3.82 23.67 7.80
CA GLN A 65 -3.55 22.23 7.60
C GLN A 65 -4.70 21.48 6.91
N PHE A 66 -5.87 22.09 6.79
CA PHE A 66 -7.06 21.56 6.14
C PHE A 66 -7.42 22.30 4.85
N LEU A 67 -6.54 23.18 4.37
CA LEU A 67 -6.76 23.88 3.11
C LEU A 67 -6.27 23.04 1.94
N SER A 68 -7.14 22.88 0.94
CA SER A 68 -6.76 22.35 -0.38
C SER A 68 -5.82 23.33 -1.09
N PRO A 69 -5.04 22.88 -2.09
CA PRO A 69 -4.28 23.78 -2.99
C PRO A 69 -5.16 24.85 -3.69
N SER A 70 -6.47 24.59 -3.79
CA SER A 70 -7.47 25.57 -4.30
C SER A 70 -7.93 26.59 -3.25
N GLY A 71 -7.48 26.46 -1.99
CA GLY A 71 -7.89 27.35 -0.88
C GLY A 71 -9.23 26.99 -0.22
N GLU A 72 -9.82 25.86 -0.59
CA GLU A 72 -11.07 25.37 0.01
C GLU A 72 -10.79 24.54 1.26
N VAL A 73 -11.65 24.68 2.28
CA VAL A 73 -11.59 23.87 3.50
C VAL A 73 -12.08 22.47 3.20
N THR A 74 -11.23 21.46 3.44
CA THR A 74 -11.52 20.06 3.12
C THR A 74 -12.35 19.34 4.18
N VAL A 75 -12.52 19.91 5.37
CA VAL A 75 -13.23 19.27 6.49
C VAL A 75 -14.53 19.99 6.81
N LYS A 76 -15.49 19.23 7.35
CA LYS A 76 -16.79 19.71 7.79
C LYS A 76 -16.99 19.37 9.27
N ARG A 77 -17.93 20.07 9.92
CA ARG A 77 -18.34 19.73 11.28
C ARG A 77 -18.92 18.32 11.33
N GLY A 78 -18.42 17.52 12.28
CA GLY A 78 -18.79 16.11 12.45
C GLY A 78 -17.88 15.11 11.72
N ASP A 79 -16.91 15.58 10.92
CA ASP A 79 -15.94 14.71 10.29
C ASP A 79 -14.96 14.15 11.33
N VAL A 80 -14.59 12.90 11.15
CA VAL A 80 -13.54 12.25 11.97
C VAL A 80 -12.20 12.42 11.27
N VAL A 81 -11.24 13.00 11.97
CA VAL A 81 -9.90 13.29 11.45
C VAL A 81 -8.83 12.72 12.37
N ASP A 82 -7.72 12.31 11.77
CA ASP A 82 -6.56 11.86 12.54
C ASP A 82 -5.70 13.05 12.91
N VAL A 83 -5.37 13.13 14.20
CA VAL A 83 -4.58 14.22 14.76
C VAL A 83 -3.51 13.67 15.69
N MET A 84 -2.43 14.40 15.82
CA MET A 84 -1.34 14.09 16.73
C MET A 84 -1.19 15.24 17.72
N ILE A 85 -0.96 14.91 19.00
CA ILE A 85 -0.75 15.90 20.05
C ILE A 85 0.64 16.50 19.87
N ASP A 86 0.67 17.83 19.67
CA ASP A 86 1.92 18.59 19.65
C ASP A 86 2.26 19.06 21.07
N ARG A 87 3.40 18.63 21.59
CA ARG A 87 3.84 18.95 22.97
C ARG A 87 4.14 20.41 23.21
N SER A 88 4.21 21.20 22.15
CA SER A 88 4.91 22.47 22.23
C SER A 88 4.15 23.58 22.95
N GLU A 89 2.81 23.59 22.93
CA GLU A 89 2.08 24.73 23.47
C GLU A 89 0.65 24.37 23.89
N GLN A 90 0.30 24.73 25.13
CA GLN A 90 -1.09 24.92 25.55
C GLN A 90 -1.44 26.38 25.26
N VAL A 91 -2.31 26.63 24.32
CA VAL A 91 -2.82 27.97 24.03
C VAL A 91 -4.21 28.09 24.64
N GLU A 92 -4.37 28.96 25.62
CA GLU A 92 -5.66 29.32 26.23
C GLU A 92 -6.52 28.13 26.72
N GLY A 93 -5.90 27.07 27.24
CA GLY A 93 -6.62 25.88 27.74
C GLY A 93 -6.95 24.83 26.72
N TYR A 94 -6.59 25.04 25.44
CA TYR A 94 -6.68 24.05 24.35
C TYR A 94 -5.37 23.34 24.17
N VAL A 95 -5.47 22.06 23.67
CA VAL A 95 -4.30 21.27 23.29
C VAL A 95 -4.02 21.51 21.81
N LEU A 96 -2.78 21.91 21.49
CA LEU A 96 -2.39 22.05 20.10
C LEU A 96 -2.25 20.68 19.44
N LEU A 97 -2.99 20.46 18.37
CA LEU A 97 -2.99 19.25 17.56
C LEU A 97 -2.41 19.52 16.17
N SER A 98 -1.85 18.50 15.55
CA SER A 98 -1.36 18.57 14.16
C SER A 98 -1.91 17.43 13.32
N HIS A 99 -2.72 17.75 12.32
CA HIS A 99 -3.20 16.84 11.31
C HIS A 99 -2.08 16.43 10.34
N THR A 100 -1.23 17.38 9.93
CA THR A 100 -0.13 17.11 8.99
C THR A 100 0.89 16.09 9.54
N LYS A 101 1.20 16.17 10.85
CA LYS A 101 2.10 15.19 11.49
C LYS A 101 1.43 13.82 11.60
N ALA A 102 0.14 13.77 11.96
CA ALA A 102 -0.64 12.53 12.02
C ALA A 102 -0.72 11.84 10.65
N ALA A 103 -1.06 12.60 9.61
CA ALA A 103 -1.12 12.08 8.24
C ALA A 103 0.24 11.50 7.78
N ARG A 104 1.35 12.18 8.09
CA ARG A 104 2.69 11.64 7.79
C ARG A 104 2.99 10.34 8.52
N LEU A 105 2.65 10.23 9.80
CA LEU A 105 2.85 9.00 10.56
C LEU A 105 2.06 7.84 9.97
N ARG A 106 0.79 8.05 9.63
CA ARG A 106 -0.05 7.03 8.98
C ARG A 106 0.56 6.53 7.67
N ILE A 107 1.01 7.44 6.81
CA ILE A 107 1.67 7.06 5.56
C ILE A 107 2.88 6.15 5.85
N TRP A 108 3.67 6.43 6.89
CA TRP A 108 4.80 5.57 7.27
C TRP A 108 4.36 4.21 7.79
N ASP A 109 3.30 4.15 8.59
CA ASP A 109 2.74 2.90 9.10
C ASP A 109 2.14 2.04 7.97
N ASP A 110 1.48 2.67 7.01
CA ASP A 110 0.96 2.00 5.80
C ASP A 110 2.09 1.49 4.90
N LEU A 111 3.18 2.26 4.74
CA LEU A 111 4.36 1.83 4.01
C LEU A 111 5.09 0.68 4.72
N GLU A 112 5.11 0.66 6.05
CA GLU A 112 5.70 -0.42 6.84
C GLU A 112 4.88 -1.70 6.70
N LYS A 113 3.54 -1.62 6.78
CA LYS A 113 2.64 -2.74 6.48
C LYS A 113 2.84 -3.25 5.05
N ALA A 114 2.84 -2.35 4.07
CA ALA A 114 3.07 -2.70 2.67
C ALA A 114 4.44 -3.35 2.43
N SER A 115 5.48 -2.93 3.16
CA SER A 115 6.81 -3.56 3.11
C SER A 115 6.81 -4.96 3.70
N ASN A 116 6.14 -5.17 4.85
CA ASN A 116 6.07 -6.47 5.53
C ASN A 116 5.21 -7.48 4.76
N GLU A 117 4.07 -7.05 4.24
CA GLU A 117 3.12 -7.87 3.48
C GLU A 117 3.45 -7.94 1.99
N GLN A 118 4.51 -7.28 1.55
CA GLN A 118 4.94 -7.24 0.14
C GLN A 118 3.83 -6.73 -0.80
N LEU A 119 2.99 -5.80 -0.33
CA LEU A 119 1.88 -5.25 -1.12
C LEU A 119 2.37 -4.37 -2.26
N VAL A 120 1.61 -4.38 -3.35
CA VAL A 120 1.83 -3.48 -4.48
C VAL A 120 1.14 -2.15 -4.20
N LEU A 121 1.92 -1.07 -4.23
CA LEU A 121 1.43 0.30 -4.08
C LEU A 121 1.43 1.00 -5.44
N SER A 122 0.55 1.97 -5.61
CA SER A 122 0.61 2.90 -6.73
C SER A 122 1.54 4.06 -6.38
N GLY A 123 2.50 4.36 -7.24
CA GLY A 123 3.42 5.47 -7.05
C GLY A 123 3.52 6.33 -8.31
N ARG A 124 3.53 7.66 -8.13
CA ARG A 124 3.68 8.62 -9.23
C ARG A 124 5.13 9.00 -9.43
N VAL A 125 5.63 8.88 -10.65
CA VAL A 125 7.02 9.25 -10.98
C VAL A 125 7.14 10.76 -11.07
N LEU A 126 7.89 11.37 -10.14
CA LEU A 126 8.09 12.82 -10.09
C LEU A 126 9.18 13.30 -11.07
N GLY A 127 10.24 12.51 -11.24
CA GLY A 127 11.34 12.91 -12.11
C GLY A 127 12.59 12.06 -11.94
N ARG A 128 13.59 12.38 -12.74
CA ARG A 128 14.87 11.69 -12.74
C ARG A 128 15.81 12.23 -11.66
N VAL A 129 16.49 11.33 -10.97
CA VAL A 129 17.52 11.64 -9.98
C VAL A 129 18.80 10.85 -10.31
N LYS A 130 19.90 11.18 -9.66
CA LYS A 130 21.19 10.48 -9.88
C LYS A 130 21.06 8.99 -9.53
N GLY A 131 21.13 8.14 -10.55
CA GLY A 131 21.06 6.67 -10.41
C GLY A 131 19.66 6.06 -10.47
N GLY A 132 18.60 6.83 -10.71
CA GLY A 132 17.22 6.31 -10.78
C GLY A 132 16.15 7.36 -10.94
N LEU A 133 14.98 7.07 -10.42
CA LEU A 133 13.80 7.94 -10.44
C LEU A 133 13.31 8.26 -9.01
N ALA A 134 12.74 9.45 -8.85
CA ALA A 134 12.00 9.82 -7.67
C ALA A 134 10.53 9.47 -7.89
N VAL A 135 9.95 8.72 -6.96
CA VAL A 135 8.55 8.26 -6.99
C VAL A 135 7.84 8.76 -5.75
N ASP A 136 6.64 9.25 -5.89
CA ASP A 136 5.77 9.64 -4.80
C ASP A 136 4.81 8.49 -4.47
N VAL A 137 4.92 7.97 -3.27
CA VAL A 137 4.04 6.93 -2.69
C VAL A 137 3.36 7.45 -1.42
N GLY A 138 3.09 8.78 -1.37
CA GLY A 138 2.71 9.52 -0.18
C GLY A 138 3.90 10.13 0.57
N VAL A 139 5.09 9.55 0.35
CA VAL A 139 6.40 10.13 0.69
C VAL A 139 7.34 9.96 -0.51
N LYS A 140 8.33 10.82 -0.56
CA LYS A 140 9.32 10.77 -1.64
C LYS A 140 10.18 9.52 -1.52
N ALA A 141 10.00 8.57 -2.45
CA ALA A 141 10.75 7.32 -2.53
C ALA A 141 11.77 7.36 -3.67
N PHE A 142 12.83 6.57 -3.53
CA PHE A 142 13.84 6.39 -4.56
C PHE A 142 13.67 5.04 -5.24
N MET A 143 13.62 5.04 -6.56
CA MET A 143 13.62 3.84 -7.39
C MET A 143 14.93 3.77 -8.18
N PRO A 144 15.84 2.83 -7.88
CA PRO A 144 17.06 2.62 -8.67
C PRO A 144 16.73 2.30 -10.12
N GLY A 145 17.55 2.75 -11.09
CA GLY A 145 17.31 2.46 -12.50
C GLY A 145 17.26 0.97 -12.85
N SER A 146 17.98 0.12 -12.10
CA SER A 146 17.95 -1.34 -12.22
C SER A 146 16.63 -1.97 -11.71
N GLN A 147 15.83 -1.23 -10.97
CA GLN A 147 14.55 -1.67 -10.40
C GLN A 147 13.34 -1.06 -11.11
N ALA A 148 13.56 -0.29 -12.16
CA ALA A 148 12.51 0.37 -12.91
C ALA A 148 11.71 -0.58 -13.80
N ASP A 149 12.37 -1.60 -14.37
CA ASP A 149 11.73 -2.57 -15.24
C ASP A 149 12.48 -3.92 -15.21
N PRO A 150 11.79 -5.07 -15.42
CA PRO A 150 12.43 -6.39 -15.61
C PRO A 150 13.38 -6.42 -16.81
N ARG A 151 13.04 -5.67 -17.87
CA ARG A 151 13.89 -5.51 -19.06
C ARG A 151 14.71 -4.22 -18.94
N PRO A 152 15.97 -4.20 -19.38
CA PRO A 152 16.78 -2.98 -19.33
C PRO A 152 16.12 -1.89 -20.20
N VAL A 153 15.57 -0.88 -19.55
CA VAL A 153 14.96 0.27 -20.22
C VAL A 153 16.06 1.31 -20.49
N HIS A 154 16.30 1.59 -21.76
CA HIS A 154 17.26 2.64 -22.16
C HIS A 154 16.74 4.05 -21.85
N ASN A 155 15.40 4.23 -21.77
CA ASN A 155 14.80 5.55 -21.57
C ASN A 155 13.90 5.57 -20.33
N LEU A 156 14.48 5.90 -19.18
CA LEU A 156 13.75 6.06 -17.92
C LEU A 156 12.83 7.30 -17.91
N ASP A 157 13.08 8.25 -18.80
CA ASP A 157 12.35 9.51 -18.83
C ASP A 157 10.90 9.31 -19.33
N SER A 158 10.61 8.21 -20.06
CA SER A 158 9.27 7.86 -20.49
C SER A 158 8.29 7.56 -19.36
N LEU A 159 8.80 7.21 -18.17
CA LEU A 159 7.99 6.91 -16.99
C LEU A 159 7.63 8.15 -16.17
N ILE A 160 8.23 9.30 -16.46
CA ILE A 160 7.99 10.54 -15.70
C ILE A 160 6.54 10.97 -15.87
N GLY A 161 5.88 11.28 -14.74
CA GLY A 161 4.48 11.70 -14.68
C GLY A 161 3.46 10.57 -14.74
N GLN A 162 3.90 9.31 -14.90
CA GLN A 162 3.01 8.16 -14.90
C GLN A 162 2.82 7.60 -13.48
N ASP A 163 1.65 7.03 -13.26
CA ASP A 163 1.37 6.23 -12.07
C ASP A 163 1.77 4.77 -12.37
N ILE A 164 2.66 4.23 -11.56
CA ILE A 164 3.25 2.90 -11.76
C ILE A 164 3.06 2.03 -10.51
N PRO A 165 2.85 0.71 -10.68
CA PRO A 165 2.85 -0.21 -9.56
C PRO A 165 4.27 -0.38 -9.03
N VAL A 166 4.45 -0.26 -7.71
CA VAL A 166 5.73 -0.40 -7.04
C VAL A 166 5.62 -1.21 -5.76
N LYS A 167 6.69 -1.91 -5.40
CA LYS A 167 6.87 -2.58 -4.11
C LYS A 167 7.96 -1.93 -3.31
N VAL A 168 7.79 -1.89 -2.00
CA VAL A 168 8.80 -1.36 -1.08
C VAL A 168 9.86 -2.43 -0.84
N ILE A 169 11.12 -2.14 -1.19
CA ILE A 169 12.27 -3.02 -0.93
C ILE A 169 12.89 -2.70 0.43
N LYS A 170 13.03 -1.40 0.73
CA LYS A 170 13.71 -0.95 1.93
C LYS A 170 13.06 0.31 2.46
N LEU A 171 12.77 0.31 3.75
CA LEU A 171 12.17 1.43 4.46
C LEU A 171 13.08 1.84 5.61
N ASN A 172 13.37 3.12 5.72
CA ASN A 172 14.10 3.68 6.85
C ASN A 172 13.37 4.92 7.39
N ARG A 173 12.51 4.71 8.39
CA ARG A 173 11.69 5.75 9.01
C ARG A 173 12.52 6.86 9.64
N ARG A 174 13.66 6.52 10.29
CA ARG A 174 14.52 7.52 10.96
C ARG A 174 15.20 8.49 9.99
N ARG A 175 15.56 8.02 8.79
CA ARG A 175 16.21 8.83 7.75
C ARG A 175 15.22 9.37 6.71
N GLY A 176 13.96 8.99 6.78
CA GLY A 176 12.94 9.36 5.80
C GLY A 176 13.20 8.77 4.40
N ASN A 177 13.94 7.65 4.30
CA ASN A 177 14.32 7.06 3.02
C ASN A 177 13.49 5.81 2.73
N VAL A 178 12.84 5.80 1.57
CA VAL A 178 12.10 4.65 1.04
C VAL A 178 12.72 4.27 -0.29
N VAL A 179 12.99 2.98 -0.49
CA VAL A 179 13.45 2.43 -1.77
C VAL A 179 12.38 1.50 -2.32
N VAL A 180 11.98 1.75 -3.55
CA VAL A 180 10.89 1.01 -4.22
C VAL A 180 11.39 0.33 -5.50
N SER A 181 10.66 -0.70 -5.94
CA SER A 181 10.90 -1.44 -7.18
C SER A 181 9.60 -1.63 -7.95
N ARG A 182 9.59 -1.24 -9.20
CA ARG A 182 8.55 -1.61 -10.16
C ARG A 182 8.79 -3.03 -10.68
N LYS A 183 10.06 -3.40 -10.88
CA LYS A 183 10.44 -4.73 -11.37
C LYS A 183 9.78 -5.84 -10.56
N LEU A 184 9.89 -5.82 -9.22
CA LEU A 184 9.28 -6.82 -8.35
C LEU A 184 7.74 -6.83 -8.45
N ALA A 185 7.11 -5.65 -8.55
CA ALA A 185 5.65 -5.58 -8.68
C ALA A 185 5.17 -6.23 -9.98
N VAL A 186 5.85 -5.97 -11.11
CA VAL A 186 5.51 -6.56 -12.40
C VAL A 186 5.83 -8.07 -12.45
N GLU A 187 6.96 -8.49 -11.88
CA GLU A 187 7.32 -9.92 -11.79
C GLU A 187 6.29 -10.73 -10.99
N ASP A 188 5.80 -10.18 -9.88
CA ASP A 188 4.76 -10.84 -9.09
C ASP A 188 3.42 -10.89 -9.81
N GLU A 189 3.06 -9.85 -10.54
CA GLU A 189 1.85 -9.87 -11.37
C GLU A 189 1.94 -10.94 -12.47
N VAL A 190 3.09 -11.02 -13.13
CA VAL A 190 3.34 -12.07 -14.15
C VAL A 190 3.32 -13.45 -13.50
N ASN A 191 3.94 -13.63 -12.34
CA ASN A 191 3.96 -14.92 -11.65
C ASN A 191 2.56 -15.33 -11.15
N SER A 192 1.77 -14.37 -10.66
CA SER A 192 0.38 -14.63 -10.26
C SER A 192 -0.49 -15.04 -11.45
N ARG A 193 -0.32 -14.38 -12.61
CA ARG A 193 -1.01 -14.78 -13.84
C ARG A 193 -0.57 -16.18 -14.29
N LYS A 194 0.73 -16.47 -14.21
CA LYS A 194 1.25 -17.81 -14.53
C LYS A 194 0.67 -18.89 -13.63
N SER A 195 0.58 -18.67 -12.32
CA SER A 195 0.02 -19.68 -11.40
C SER A 195 -1.45 -19.93 -11.65
N VAL A 196 -2.25 -18.89 -11.91
CA VAL A 196 -3.67 -19.04 -12.28
C VAL A 196 -3.82 -19.81 -13.60
N THR A 197 -2.98 -19.48 -14.59
CA THR A 197 -2.98 -20.20 -15.88
C THR A 197 -2.57 -21.67 -15.69
N LEU A 198 -1.53 -21.95 -14.88
CA LEU A 198 -1.10 -23.32 -14.57
C LEU A 198 -2.19 -24.18 -13.90
N GLU A 199 -3.02 -23.57 -13.04
CA GLU A 199 -4.14 -24.26 -12.40
C GLU A 199 -5.27 -24.59 -13.41
N GLN A 200 -5.44 -23.75 -14.41
CA GLN A 200 -6.43 -23.96 -15.49
C GLN A 200 -5.94 -24.89 -16.59
N LEU A 201 -4.61 -25.06 -16.73
CA LEU A 201 -4.00 -25.95 -17.70
C LEU A 201 -4.05 -27.40 -17.21
N ALA A 202 -4.88 -28.21 -17.86
CA ALA A 202 -4.89 -29.66 -17.68
C ALA A 202 -4.42 -30.36 -18.98
N GLU A 203 -3.77 -31.49 -18.84
CA GLU A 203 -3.42 -32.32 -20.01
C GLU A 203 -4.68 -32.71 -20.76
N GLY A 204 -4.70 -32.49 -22.08
CA GLY A 204 -5.87 -32.70 -22.94
C GLY A 204 -6.83 -31.50 -23.03
N ALA A 205 -6.64 -30.42 -22.26
CA ALA A 205 -7.45 -29.23 -22.37
C ALA A 205 -7.17 -28.47 -23.68
N THR A 206 -8.22 -27.84 -24.21
CA THR A 206 -8.12 -26.98 -25.38
C THR A 206 -8.13 -25.53 -24.93
N VAL A 207 -7.08 -24.80 -25.32
CA VAL A 207 -6.87 -23.39 -24.89
C VAL A 207 -6.63 -22.52 -26.11
N VAL A 208 -7.06 -21.27 -26.05
CA VAL A 208 -6.75 -20.27 -27.05
C VAL A 208 -5.48 -19.55 -26.63
N GLY A 209 -4.52 -19.45 -27.54
CA GLY A 209 -3.26 -18.74 -27.31
C GLY A 209 -2.88 -17.87 -28.50
N THR A 210 -1.96 -16.94 -28.29
CA THR A 210 -1.48 -16.02 -29.31
C THR A 210 -0.07 -16.40 -29.75
N VAL A 211 0.18 -16.48 -31.06
CA VAL A 211 1.51 -16.77 -31.61
C VAL A 211 2.47 -15.63 -31.30
N LYS A 212 3.47 -15.89 -30.47
CA LYS A 212 4.47 -14.91 -30.01
C LYS A 212 5.70 -14.86 -30.93
N ASN A 213 6.17 -16.02 -31.34
CA ASN A 213 7.34 -16.14 -32.19
C ASN A 213 7.30 -17.43 -33.00
N LEU A 214 7.93 -17.42 -34.19
CA LEU A 214 8.06 -18.58 -35.09
C LEU A 214 9.53 -18.95 -35.20
N THR A 215 9.83 -20.22 -35.06
CA THR A 215 11.17 -20.83 -35.22
C THR A 215 11.12 -21.95 -36.24
N GLU A 216 12.27 -22.43 -36.71
CA GLU A 216 12.35 -23.52 -37.71
C GLU A 216 11.68 -24.83 -37.25
N TYR A 217 11.63 -25.09 -35.93
CA TYR A 217 11.09 -26.32 -35.35
C TYR A 217 9.66 -26.18 -34.80
N GLY A 218 9.12 -24.97 -34.77
CA GLY A 218 7.77 -24.75 -34.22
C GLY A 218 7.40 -23.30 -33.96
N ALA A 219 6.22 -23.11 -33.41
CA ALA A 219 5.68 -21.82 -33.00
C ALA A 219 5.61 -21.71 -31.47
N PHE A 220 6.07 -20.59 -30.93
CA PHE A 220 5.85 -20.27 -29.54
C PHE A 220 4.50 -19.53 -29.39
N ILE A 221 3.64 -20.08 -28.54
CA ILE A 221 2.27 -19.61 -28.31
C ILE A 221 2.18 -19.14 -26.86
N ASP A 222 1.77 -17.90 -26.64
CA ASP A 222 1.47 -17.38 -25.33
C ASP A 222 0.06 -17.83 -24.90
N LEU A 223 -0.01 -18.58 -23.82
CA LEU A 223 -1.24 -19.12 -23.23
C LEU A 223 -1.76 -18.28 -22.06
N GLY A 224 -1.36 -17.01 -21.97
CA GLY A 224 -1.72 -16.12 -20.88
C GLY A 224 -0.63 -16.01 -19.79
N GLY A 225 0.63 -15.88 -20.23
CA GLY A 225 1.81 -15.72 -19.36
C GLY A 225 2.71 -16.95 -19.29
N ILE A 226 2.33 -18.04 -19.99
CA ILE A 226 3.15 -19.25 -20.17
C ILE A 226 3.33 -19.47 -21.67
N ASP A 227 4.57 -19.65 -22.08
CA ASP A 227 4.90 -19.92 -23.47
C ASP A 227 4.80 -21.44 -23.76
N GLY A 228 3.87 -21.84 -24.61
CA GLY A 228 3.76 -23.20 -25.14
C GLY A 228 4.51 -23.35 -26.46
N LEU A 229 5.09 -24.51 -26.70
CA LEU A 229 5.71 -24.85 -27.98
C LEU A 229 4.76 -25.75 -28.80
N LEU A 230 4.32 -25.25 -29.93
CA LEU A 230 3.63 -26.06 -30.96
C LEU A 230 4.65 -26.49 -31.98
N HIS A 231 4.99 -27.79 -31.98
CA HIS A 231 5.98 -28.35 -32.88
C HIS A 231 5.43 -28.45 -34.32
N VAL A 232 6.29 -28.30 -35.31
CA VAL A 232 5.92 -28.34 -36.74
C VAL A 232 5.15 -29.60 -37.14
N THR A 233 5.45 -30.74 -36.51
CA THR A 233 4.78 -32.02 -36.77
C THR A 233 3.32 -32.05 -36.32
N ASP A 234 2.96 -31.22 -35.37
CA ASP A 234 1.63 -31.20 -34.75
C ASP A 234 0.75 -30.08 -35.31
N MET A 235 1.28 -29.26 -36.24
CA MET A 235 0.54 -28.18 -36.89
C MET A 235 -0.38 -28.67 -38.01
N SER A 236 0.02 -29.68 -38.76
CA SER A 236 -0.75 -30.16 -39.91
C SER A 236 -0.49 -31.65 -40.18
N TYR A 237 -1.47 -32.31 -40.81
CA TYR A 237 -1.32 -33.64 -41.34
C TYR A 237 -0.40 -33.69 -42.58
N GLY A 238 -0.16 -32.57 -43.25
CA GLY A 238 0.74 -32.43 -44.39
C GLY A 238 2.16 -32.06 -43.97
N ARG A 239 3.14 -32.33 -44.84
CA ARG A 239 4.54 -31.97 -44.58
C ARG A 239 4.70 -30.45 -44.74
N ILE A 240 5.00 -29.78 -43.68
CA ILE A 240 5.26 -28.31 -43.65
C ILE A 240 6.77 -28.14 -43.43
N THR A 241 7.36 -27.22 -44.17
CA THR A 241 8.79 -26.94 -44.11
C THR A 241 9.08 -25.88 -43.05
N HIS A 242 8.19 -24.93 -42.90
CA HIS A 242 8.35 -23.85 -41.92
C HIS A 242 6.98 -23.39 -41.33
N PRO A 243 6.88 -23.11 -40.02
CA PRO A 243 5.64 -22.69 -39.38
C PRO A 243 4.98 -21.42 -39.96
N SER A 244 5.78 -20.53 -40.57
CA SER A 244 5.26 -19.33 -41.22
C SER A 244 4.37 -19.57 -42.46
N GLU A 245 4.33 -20.80 -42.96
CA GLU A 245 3.41 -21.17 -44.05
C GLU A 245 1.94 -21.20 -43.57
N MET A 246 1.71 -21.45 -42.28
CA MET A 246 0.37 -21.60 -41.72
C MET A 246 0.03 -20.56 -40.62
N LEU A 247 1.00 -20.03 -39.92
CA LEU A 247 0.81 -19.15 -38.76
C LEU A 247 1.54 -17.81 -38.95
N GLN A 248 0.93 -16.77 -38.39
CA GLN A 248 1.54 -15.46 -38.35
C GLN A 248 1.74 -15.02 -36.90
N VAL A 249 2.79 -14.23 -36.63
CA VAL A 249 3.03 -13.64 -35.32
C VAL A 249 1.87 -12.70 -34.95
N GLY A 250 1.30 -12.87 -33.76
CA GLY A 250 0.12 -12.14 -33.29
C GLY A 250 -1.21 -12.80 -33.62
N GLN A 251 -1.23 -13.95 -34.33
CA GLN A 251 -2.44 -14.70 -34.63
C GLN A 251 -2.91 -15.50 -33.41
N GLU A 252 -4.22 -15.47 -33.15
CA GLU A 252 -4.86 -16.33 -32.15
C GLU A 252 -5.09 -17.74 -32.74
N VAL A 253 -4.68 -18.74 -32.00
CA VAL A 253 -4.83 -20.15 -32.38
C VAL A 253 -5.36 -20.96 -31.20
N THR A 254 -6.21 -21.94 -31.52
CA THR A 254 -6.72 -22.88 -30.54
C THR A 254 -5.83 -24.11 -30.53
N VAL A 255 -5.20 -24.42 -29.41
CA VAL A 255 -4.26 -25.52 -29.24
C VAL A 255 -4.73 -26.46 -28.14
N LYS A 256 -4.41 -27.75 -28.32
CA LYS A 256 -4.63 -28.80 -27.32
C LYS A 256 -3.32 -29.09 -26.59
N ILE A 257 -3.38 -29.08 -25.26
CA ILE A 257 -2.22 -29.36 -24.42
C ILE A 257 -1.98 -30.86 -24.40
N LEU A 258 -0.83 -31.28 -24.89
CA LEU A 258 -0.43 -32.71 -24.92
C LEU A 258 0.30 -33.08 -23.65
N LYS A 259 1.27 -32.28 -23.24
CA LYS A 259 2.09 -32.50 -22.06
C LYS A 259 2.59 -31.16 -21.52
N PHE A 260 2.65 -30.99 -20.21
CA PHE A 260 3.27 -29.83 -19.62
C PHE A 260 4.17 -30.21 -18.43
N ASP A 261 5.22 -29.46 -18.25
CA ASP A 261 6.17 -29.63 -17.15
C ASP A 261 5.97 -28.51 -16.14
N ARG A 262 5.53 -28.87 -14.92
CA ARG A 262 5.30 -27.90 -13.82
C ARG A 262 6.59 -27.31 -13.24
N ALA A 263 7.75 -27.86 -13.57
CA ALA A 263 9.03 -27.45 -12.99
C ALA A 263 9.81 -26.45 -13.87
N LYS A 264 9.35 -26.19 -15.06
CA LYS A 264 9.91 -25.21 -16.01
C LYS A 264 8.85 -24.19 -16.40
#